data_8f325676e15f211a8124146444ae6a5e
#
_entry.id   8f325676e15f211a8124146444ae6a5e
#
_cell.length_a   1.000
_cell.length_b   1.000
_cell.length_c   1.000
_cell.angle_alpha   90.00
_cell.angle_beta   90.00
_cell.angle_gamma   90.00
#
_symmetry.space_group_name_H-M   'P 1'
#
loop_
_entity.id
_entity.type
_entity.pdbx_description
1 polymer ?
#
loop_
_entity_poly.entity_id
_entity_poly.type
_entity_poly.pdbx_seq_one_letter_code
_entity_poly.pdbx_strand_id
1 'polypeptide(L)'
;IRPTMSQRLIDRLPYLLPNGTKITAANACLMHDGAAFVVLCSERFLREQGRKAECRFRFGTAIGDDPMMSPKSAVSAAKAILAKTGHSYQEIDAFEVNEAFAVIDVLFERAFPGIEDRYNIWGGALAYGHPYGVSGAMILLHLMKALEHKNGHLGMCCVAAAGGIGSSILVEKVMK
;
A
#
# COMPACT_ATOMS: atom_id res chain seq x y z
N ILE A 1 2.85 16.91 8.95
CA ILE A 1 1.72 17.21 8.03
C ILE A 1 1.39 18.69 8.19
N ARG A 2 1.32 19.43 7.10
CA ARG A 2 0.88 20.82 7.12
C ARG A 2 -0.64 20.84 7.06
N PRO A 3 -1.31 21.50 8.02
CA PRO A 3 -2.78 21.50 8.09
C PRO A 3 -3.41 22.31 6.94
N THR A 4 -2.63 23.16 6.30
CA THR A 4 -3.10 23.97 5.15
C THR A 4 -2.10 23.88 4.03
N MET A 5 -2.54 23.39 2.88
CA MET A 5 -1.83 23.49 1.61
C MET A 5 -2.60 24.40 0.67
N SER A 6 -1.90 25.29 -0.02
CA SER A 6 -2.49 26.13 -1.07
C SER A 6 -1.79 25.88 -2.39
N GLN A 7 -2.53 25.98 -3.49
CA GLN A 7 -1.98 25.84 -4.84
C GLN A 7 -0.79 26.77 -5.05
N ARG A 8 -0.89 28.02 -4.57
CA ARG A 8 0.19 29.01 -4.65
C ARG A 8 1.50 28.57 -3.97
N LEU A 9 1.42 27.80 -2.87
CA LEU A 9 2.61 27.26 -2.20
C LEU A 9 3.17 26.07 -2.98
N ILE A 10 2.31 25.21 -3.50
CA ILE A 10 2.70 24.05 -4.31
C ILE A 10 3.44 24.51 -5.57
N ASP A 11 2.92 25.50 -6.28
CA ASP A 11 3.49 26.02 -7.52
C ASP A 11 4.88 26.67 -7.35
N ARG A 12 5.26 27.01 -6.12
CA ARG A 12 6.58 27.58 -5.79
C ARG A 12 7.62 26.53 -5.38
N LEU A 13 7.24 25.28 -5.21
CA LEU A 13 8.17 24.24 -4.81
C LEU A 13 9.13 23.90 -5.95
N PRO A 14 10.43 23.78 -5.66
CA PRO A 14 11.39 23.33 -6.65
C PRO A 14 11.14 21.88 -7.05
N TYR A 15 11.45 21.55 -8.28
CA TYR A 15 11.44 20.17 -8.73
C TYR A 15 12.57 19.37 -8.08
N LEU A 16 12.29 18.15 -7.69
CA LEU A 16 13.26 17.28 -7.01
C LEU A 16 14.22 16.59 -7.98
N LEU A 17 13.81 16.43 -9.23
CA LEU A 17 14.63 15.77 -10.25
C LEU A 17 15.29 16.80 -11.17
N PRO A 18 16.57 16.64 -11.52
CA PRO A 18 17.21 17.45 -12.55
C PRO A 18 16.39 17.37 -13.84
N ASN A 19 16.08 18.52 -14.42
CA ASN A 19 15.22 18.64 -15.61
C ASN A 19 13.79 18.07 -15.45
N GLY A 20 13.37 17.72 -14.24
CA GLY A 20 11.99 17.30 -13.93
C GLY A 20 11.02 18.48 -13.96
N THR A 21 9.77 18.22 -14.27
CA THR A 21 8.71 19.25 -14.33
C THR A 21 7.47 18.90 -13.51
N LYS A 22 7.50 17.80 -12.73
CA LYS A 22 6.32 17.28 -12.05
C LYS A 22 6.54 16.92 -10.58
N ILE A 23 7.70 16.36 -10.23
CA ILE A 23 7.97 15.85 -8.90
C ILE A 23 8.53 16.95 -8.01
N THR A 24 7.84 17.23 -6.92
CA THR A 24 8.22 18.20 -5.89
C THR A 24 8.05 17.59 -4.51
N ALA A 25 8.44 18.29 -3.46
CA ALA A 25 8.21 17.87 -2.07
C ALA A 25 6.72 17.80 -1.68
N ALA A 26 5.80 18.27 -2.53
CA ALA A 26 4.35 18.15 -2.29
C ALA A 26 3.76 16.82 -2.73
N ASN A 27 4.43 16.10 -3.64
CA ASN A 27 3.92 14.86 -4.23
C ASN A 27 4.93 13.70 -4.19
N ALA A 28 5.96 13.83 -3.36
CA ALA A 28 6.92 12.80 -3.02
C ALA A 28 6.93 12.60 -1.50
N CYS A 29 7.03 11.35 -1.04
CA CYS A 29 7.18 11.05 0.37
C CYS A 29 8.52 11.55 0.93
N LEU A 30 8.57 11.76 2.25
CA LEU A 30 9.82 11.97 2.97
C LEU A 30 10.40 10.62 3.40
N MET A 31 11.73 10.52 3.40
CA MET A 31 12.41 9.42 4.08
C MET A 31 12.23 9.56 5.59
N HIS A 32 11.95 8.45 6.25
CA HIS A 32 11.73 8.43 7.70
C HIS A 32 12.38 7.19 8.33
N ASP A 33 12.71 7.32 9.60
CA ASP A 33 13.00 6.16 10.43
C ASP A 33 11.70 5.48 10.85
N GLY A 34 11.75 4.17 11.05
CA GLY A 34 10.57 3.41 11.46
C GLY A 34 10.93 2.01 11.90
N ALA A 35 10.07 1.41 12.71
CA ALA A 35 10.13 0.00 13.09
C ALA A 35 8.72 -0.59 13.11
N ALA A 36 8.57 -1.81 12.65
CA ALA A 36 7.32 -2.55 12.69
C ALA A 36 7.60 -4.03 12.89
N PHE A 37 6.73 -4.72 13.61
CA PHE A 37 6.83 -6.14 13.87
C PHE A 37 5.54 -6.85 13.44
N VAL A 38 5.70 -7.92 12.68
CA VAL A 38 4.63 -8.82 12.28
C VAL A 38 5.03 -10.23 12.67
N VAL A 39 4.19 -10.91 13.44
CA VAL A 39 4.41 -12.29 13.85
C VAL A 39 3.67 -13.21 12.90
N LEU A 40 4.42 -14.04 12.17
CA LEU A 40 3.87 -15.07 11.30
C LEU A 40 3.99 -16.43 11.98
N CYS A 41 2.91 -17.18 12.00
CA CYS A 41 2.90 -18.51 12.57
C CYS A 41 1.94 -19.44 11.80
N SER A 42 2.17 -20.75 11.91
CA SER A 42 1.30 -21.75 11.30
C SER A 42 0.01 -21.91 12.09
N GLU A 43 -1.07 -22.36 11.42
CA GLU A 43 -2.32 -22.72 12.10
C GLU A 43 -2.11 -23.83 13.15
N ARG A 44 -1.18 -24.75 12.91
CA ARG A 44 -0.82 -25.78 13.89
C ARG A 44 -0.31 -25.15 15.18
N PHE A 45 0.67 -24.23 15.08
CA PHE A 45 1.23 -23.54 16.23
C PHE A 45 0.15 -22.78 17.02
N LEU A 46 -0.75 -22.07 16.31
CA LEU A 46 -1.85 -21.35 16.95
C LEU A 46 -2.77 -22.28 17.73
N ARG A 47 -3.12 -23.45 17.17
CA ARG A 47 -3.93 -24.45 17.87
C ARG A 47 -3.23 -25.00 19.10
N GLU A 48 -1.94 -25.35 18.99
CA GLU A 48 -1.13 -25.85 20.10
C GLU A 48 -1.00 -24.82 21.25
N GLN A 49 -0.97 -23.53 20.92
CA GLN A 49 -0.89 -22.43 21.89
C GLN A 49 -2.26 -21.91 22.37
N GLY A 50 -3.37 -22.46 21.90
CA GLY A 50 -4.72 -21.97 22.21
C GLY A 50 -4.96 -20.51 21.77
N ARG A 51 -4.26 -20.06 20.73
CA ARG A 51 -4.33 -18.69 20.21
C ARG A 51 -5.06 -18.63 18.88
N LYS A 52 -5.59 -17.44 18.57
CA LYS A 52 -6.18 -17.11 17.26
C LYS A 52 -5.33 -16.07 16.55
N ALA A 53 -5.28 -16.14 15.21
CA ALA A 53 -4.72 -15.07 14.39
C ALA A 53 -5.71 -13.92 14.27
N GLU A 54 -5.20 -12.72 14.03
CA GLU A 54 -6.03 -11.58 13.62
C GLU A 54 -6.37 -11.65 12.13
N CYS A 55 -5.37 -12.03 11.33
CA CYS A 55 -5.51 -12.18 9.88
C CYS A 55 -4.81 -13.46 9.40
N ARG A 56 -5.25 -13.94 8.26
CA ARG A 56 -4.64 -15.05 7.51
C ARG A 56 -3.98 -14.49 6.25
N PHE A 57 -2.71 -14.80 6.03
CA PHE A 57 -2.06 -14.58 4.74
C PHE A 57 -2.65 -15.54 3.71
N ARG A 58 -3.23 -15.00 2.64
CA ARG A 58 -3.87 -15.79 1.59
C ARG A 58 -2.96 -16.02 0.40
N PHE A 59 -2.36 -14.95 -0.09
CA PHE A 59 -1.49 -15.00 -1.25
C PHE A 59 -0.51 -13.83 -1.26
N GLY A 60 0.65 -14.04 -1.89
CA GLY A 60 1.62 -13.00 -2.18
C GLY A 60 2.17 -13.14 -3.58
N THR A 61 2.50 -12.02 -4.19
CA THR A 61 3.15 -12.00 -5.51
C THR A 61 4.19 -10.89 -5.58
N ALA A 62 5.24 -11.17 -6.34
CA ALA A 62 6.18 -10.16 -6.81
C ALA A 62 6.24 -10.26 -8.33
N ILE A 63 6.32 -9.12 -8.99
CA ILE A 63 6.38 -9.04 -10.46
C ILE A 63 7.49 -8.09 -10.90
N GLY A 64 7.97 -8.27 -12.13
CA GLY A 64 8.75 -7.27 -12.86
C GLY A 64 7.85 -6.57 -13.88
N ASP A 65 7.96 -5.26 -13.95
CA ASP A 65 7.33 -4.40 -14.96
C ASP A 65 8.42 -3.53 -15.61
N ASP A 66 8.06 -2.63 -16.50
CA ASP A 66 8.98 -1.69 -17.12
C ASP A 66 9.72 -0.85 -16.05
N PRO A 67 11.06 -0.91 -15.98
CA PRO A 67 11.85 -0.13 -15.02
C PRO A 67 11.63 1.38 -15.12
N MET A 68 11.30 1.90 -16.30
CA MET A 68 11.02 3.32 -16.52
C MET A 68 9.64 3.73 -16.04
N MET A 69 8.76 2.75 -15.75
CA MET A 69 7.40 2.95 -15.27
C MET A 69 7.21 2.39 -13.85
N SER A 70 8.26 2.41 -13.03
CA SER A 70 8.26 1.84 -11.67
C SER A 70 7.01 2.16 -10.83
N PRO A 71 6.45 3.38 -10.81
CA PRO A 71 5.22 3.67 -10.05
C PRO A 71 4.01 2.80 -10.46
N LYS A 72 3.96 2.35 -11.72
CA LYS A 72 2.89 1.49 -12.23
C LYS A 72 2.96 0.08 -11.68
N SER A 73 4.12 -0.37 -11.21
CA SER A 73 4.32 -1.75 -10.78
C SER A 73 3.44 -2.16 -9.59
N ALA A 74 2.98 -1.21 -8.74
CA ALA A 74 1.98 -1.49 -7.70
C ALA A 74 0.64 -1.93 -8.30
N VAL A 75 0.18 -1.25 -9.36
CA VAL A 75 -1.04 -1.61 -10.10
C VAL A 75 -0.88 -2.97 -10.78
N SER A 76 0.28 -3.19 -11.41
CA SER A 76 0.57 -4.47 -12.08
C SER A 76 0.59 -5.63 -11.08
N ALA A 77 1.17 -5.45 -9.89
CA ALA A 77 1.16 -6.46 -8.83
C ALA A 77 -0.25 -6.73 -8.29
N ALA A 78 -1.06 -5.67 -8.10
CA ALA A 78 -2.47 -5.81 -7.70
C ALA A 78 -3.27 -6.61 -8.74
N LYS A 79 -3.13 -6.30 -10.02
CA LYS A 79 -3.79 -7.05 -11.10
C LYS A 79 -3.33 -8.52 -11.15
N ALA A 80 -2.04 -8.75 -10.96
CA ALA A 80 -1.48 -10.10 -10.97
C ALA A 80 -2.02 -10.96 -9.82
N ILE A 81 -2.15 -10.41 -8.62
CA ILE A 81 -2.68 -11.16 -7.47
C ILE A 81 -4.18 -11.43 -7.62
N LEU A 82 -4.95 -10.46 -8.11
CA LEU A 82 -6.38 -10.64 -8.40
C LEU A 82 -6.60 -11.75 -9.45
N ALA A 83 -5.84 -11.71 -10.55
CA ALA A 83 -5.93 -12.74 -11.58
C ALA A 83 -5.58 -14.15 -11.07
N LYS A 84 -4.58 -14.26 -10.17
CA LYS A 84 -4.16 -15.54 -9.58
C LYS A 84 -5.14 -16.10 -8.56
N THR A 85 -5.83 -15.22 -7.85
CA THR A 85 -6.75 -15.64 -6.77
C THR A 85 -8.20 -15.73 -7.24
N GLY A 86 -8.51 -15.21 -8.42
CA GLY A 86 -9.87 -15.16 -8.97
C GLY A 86 -10.76 -14.09 -8.35
N HIS A 87 -10.22 -13.26 -7.44
CA HIS A 87 -10.98 -12.15 -6.87
C HIS A 87 -11.07 -10.96 -7.82
N SER A 88 -12.21 -10.27 -7.74
CA SER A 88 -12.35 -8.95 -8.32
C SER A 88 -11.89 -7.87 -7.32
N TYR A 89 -11.50 -6.70 -7.81
CA TYR A 89 -11.10 -5.61 -6.90
C TYR A 89 -12.28 -5.06 -6.08
N GLN A 90 -13.51 -5.28 -6.52
CA GLN A 90 -14.72 -4.91 -5.79
C GLN A 90 -14.90 -5.71 -4.49
N GLU A 91 -14.35 -6.93 -4.44
CA GLU A 91 -14.40 -7.80 -3.25
C GLU A 91 -13.36 -7.41 -2.18
N ILE A 92 -12.43 -6.50 -2.52
CA ILE A 92 -11.40 -6.05 -1.57
C ILE A 92 -11.98 -4.94 -0.70
N ASP A 93 -12.05 -5.16 0.60
CA ASP A 93 -12.65 -4.23 1.57
C ASP A 93 -11.72 -3.11 2.01
N ALA A 94 -10.40 -3.29 1.86
CA ALA A 94 -9.40 -2.28 2.16
C ALA A 94 -8.15 -2.46 1.30
N PHE A 95 -7.61 -1.34 0.83
CA PHE A 95 -6.32 -1.27 0.12
C PHE A 95 -5.35 -0.41 0.92
N GLU A 96 -4.14 -0.90 1.08
CA GLU A 96 -3.01 -0.13 1.60
C GLU A 96 -1.88 -0.16 0.57
N VAL A 97 -1.62 0.96 -0.05
CA VAL A 97 -0.64 1.10 -1.12
C VAL A 97 0.46 2.06 -0.68
N ASN A 98 1.70 1.67 -0.84
CA ASN A 98 2.82 2.51 -0.44
C ASN A 98 2.96 3.73 -1.36
N GLU A 99 2.75 4.91 -0.80
CA GLU A 99 2.75 6.20 -1.50
C GLU A 99 4.17 6.80 -1.57
N ALA A 100 5.10 6.14 -2.26
CA ALA A 100 6.40 6.75 -2.50
C ALA A 100 6.28 8.08 -3.28
N PHE A 101 5.30 8.16 -4.17
CA PHE A 101 4.93 9.34 -4.96
C PHE A 101 3.42 9.34 -5.20
N ALA A 102 2.79 10.51 -5.19
CA ALA A 102 1.35 10.65 -5.44
C ALA A 102 0.88 10.11 -6.81
N VAL A 103 1.78 9.98 -7.78
CA VAL A 103 1.45 9.35 -9.07
C VAL A 103 1.02 7.89 -8.91
N ILE A 104 1.46 7.19 -7.85
CA ILE A 104 1.05 5.81 -7.56
C ILE A 104 -0.44 5.78 -7.27
N ASP A 105 -0.91 6.72 -6.44
CA ASP A 105 -2.33 6.83 -6.07
C ASP A 105 -3.19 7.13 -7.30
N VAL A 106 -2.76 8.09 -8.13
CA VAL A 106 -3.44 8.43 -9.39
C VAL A 106 -3.54 7.23 -10.33
N LEU A 107 -2.47 6.44 -10.46
CA LEU A 107 -2.45 5.25 -11.30
C LEU A 107 -3.35 4.14 -10.72
N PHE A 108 -3.37 4.03 -9.40
CA PHE A 108 -4.17 3.02 -8.70
C PHE A 108 -5.67 3.33 -8.82
N GLU A 109 -6.08 4.58 -8.56
CA GLU A 109 -7.45 5.07 -8.75
C GLU A 109 -7.96 4.86 -10.18
N ARG A 110 -7.13 5.20 -11.18
CA ARG A 110 -7.48 4.98 -12.59
C ARG A 110 -7.64 3.51 -12.96
N ALA A 111 -6.89 2.63 -12.31
CA ALA A 111 -6.95 1.18 -12.57
C ALA A 111 -8.11 0.49 -11.84
N PHE A 112 -8.53 1.04 -10.70
CA PHE A 112 -9.52 0.49 -9.78
C PHE A 112 -10.47 1.63 -9.32
N PRO A 113 -11.35 2.12 -10.17
CA PRO A 113 -12.24 3.24 -9.82
C PRO A 113 -13.23 2.87 -8.72
N GLY A 114 -13.59 3.85 -7.89
CA GLY A 114 -14.58 3.68 -6.82
C GLY A 114 -14.05 2.97 -5.58
N ILE A 115 -12.77 3.14 -5.27
CA ILE A 115 -12.12 2.58 -4.07
C ILE A 115 -11.76 3.63 -3.02
N GLU A 116 -12.09 4.89 -3.22
CA GLU A 116 -11.61 6.04 -2.45
C GLU A 116 -11.92 5.91 -0.95
N ASP A 117 -13.07 5.34 -0.61
CA ASP A 117 -13.51 5.11 0.78
C ASP A 117 -12.81 3.93 1.48
N ARG A 118 -12.01 3.16 0.77
CA ARG A 118 -11.33 1.95 1.25
C ARG A 118 -9.84 1.89 0.85
N TYR A 119 -9.29 3.01 0.36
CA TYR A 119 -7.91 3.17 -0.06
C TYR A 119 -7.15 4.05 0.94
N ASN A 120 -6.05 3.54 1.53
CA ASN A 120 -5.19 4.25 2.47
C ASN A 120 -5.96 5.07 3.51
N ILE A 121 -7.00 4.48 4.12
CA ILE A 121 -7.98 5.20 4.95
C ILE A 121 -7.38 5.88 6.20
N TRP A 122 -6.19 5.45 6.60
CA TRP A 122 -5.42 6.05 7.69
C TRP A 122 -4.35 7.02 7.19
N GLY A 123 -4.36 7.39 5.92
CA GLY A 123 -3.29 8.09 5.23
C GLY A 123 -2.14 7.18 4.88
N GLY A 124 -1.24 7.64 4.03
CA GLY A 124 -0.10 6.88 3.52
C GLY A 124 1.23 7.59 3.68
N ALA A 125 2.26 7.09 3.00
CA ALA A 125 3.63 7.57 3.13
C ALA A 125 3.83 9.05 2.76
N LEU A 126 2.96 9.64 1.95
CA LEU A 126 2.96 11.07 1.69
C LEU A 126 2.68 11.90 2.96
N ALA A 127 1.89 11.34 3.88
CA ALA A 127 1.52 11.99 5.13
C ALA A 127 2.50 11.71 6.26
N TYR A 128 2.91 10.46 6.48
CA TYR A 128 3.72 10.06 7.64
C TYR A 128 5.15 9.65 7.29
N GLY A 129 5.53 9.60 6.01
CA GLY A 129 6.87 9.27 5.55
C GLY A 129 7.04 7.80 5.14
N HIS A 130 8.20 7.51 4.55
CA HIS A 130 8.52 6.21 3.97
C HIS A 130 9.81 5.65 4.58
N PRO A 131 9.75 4.76 5.58
CA PRO A 131 10.93 4.13 6.17
C PRO A 131 11.42 2.90 5.38
N TYR A 132 11.35 2.96 4.05
CA TYR A 132 11.87 1.96 3.08
C TYR A 132 11.54 0.50 3.46
N GLY A 133 12.53 -0.24 3.98
CA GLY A 133 12.38 -1.66 4.29
C GLY A 133 11.32 -2.00 5.34
N VAL A 134 10.87 -1.02 6.12
CA VAL A 134 9.80 -1.20 7.12
C VAL A 134 8.41 -0.96 6.52
N SER A 135 8.32 -0.21 5.42
CA SER A 135 7.03 0.25 4.88
C SER A 135 6.07 -0.89 4.56
N GLY A 136 6.56 -2.02 4.04
CA GLY A 136 5.72 -3.18 3.78
C GLY A 136 5.03 -3.72 5.04
N ALA A 137 5.75 -3.79 6.16
CA ALA A 137 5.17 -4.20 7.45
C ALA A 137 4.21 -3.14 8.00
N MET A 138 4.53 -1.84 7.84
CA MET A 138 3.65 -0.74 8.28
C MET A 138 2.31 -0.76 7.55
N ILE A 139 2.30 -0.81 6.23
CA ILE A 139 1.04 -0.83 5.47
C ILE A 139 0.23 -2.11 5.74
N LEU A 140 0.88 -3.23 6.06
CA LEU A 140 0.18 -4.43 6.51
C LEU A 140 -0.53 -4.21 7.85
N LEU A 141 0.12 -3.56 8.82
CA LEU A 141 -0.51 -3.22 10.10
C LEU A 141 -1.66 -2.23 9.93
N HIS A 142 -1.51 -1.23 9.05
CA HIS A 142 -2.58 -0.32 8.66
C HIS A 142 -3.75 -1.07 8.03
N LEU A 143 -3.47 -1.98 7.09
CA LEU A 143 -4.49 -2.80 6.46
C LEU A 143 -5.29 -3.63 7.47
N MET A 144 -4.62 -4.26 8.44
CA MET A 144 -5.28 -5.02 9.50
C MET A 144 -6.23 -4.12 10.30
N LYS A 145 -5.80 -2.89 10.63
CA LYS A 145 -6.64 -1.90 11.32
C LYS A 145 -7.77 -1.34 10.44
N ALA A 146 -7.53 -1.16 9.15
CA ALA A 146 -8.55 -0.75 8.20
C ALA A 146 -9.67 -1.81 8.10
N LEU A 147 -9.30 -3.09 7.98
CA LEU A 147 -10.25 -4.20 7.98
C LEU A 147 -11.04 -4.30 9.30
N GLU A 148 -10.38 -4.05 10.43
CA GLU A 148 -11.07 -4.01 11.73
C GLU A 148 -12.10 -2.88 11.78
N HIS A 149 -11.71 -1.67 11.39
CA HIS A 149 -12.54 -0.47 11.42
C HIS A 149 -13.76 -0.56 10.50
N LYS A 150 -13.54 -1.08 9.30
CA LYS A 150 -14.62 -1.22 8.29
C LYS A 150 -15.46 -2.49 8.45
N ASN A 151 -15.16 -3.34 9.43
CA ASN A 151 -15.69 -4.70 9.51
C ASN A 151 -15.50 -5.48 8.20
N GLY A 152 -14.43 -5.16 7.47
CA GLY A 152 -14.08 -5.80 6.23
C GLY A 152 -13.43 -7.16 6.46
N HIS A 153 -13.38 -7.96 5.42
CA HIS A 153 -12.89 -9.33 5.46
C HIS A 153 -11.60 -9.51 4.65
N LEU A 154 -11.56 -8.97 3.44
CA LEU A 154 -10.46 -9.16 2.50
C LEU A 154 -9.71 -7.85 2.27
N GLY A 155 -8.39 -7.87 2.42
CA GLY A 155 -7.54 -6.70 2.26
C GLY A 155 -6.31 -6.94 1.40
N MET A 156 -5.83 -5.90 0.75
CA MET A 156 -4.69 -5.94 -0.15
C MET A 156 -3.66 -4.86 0.18
N CYS A 157 -2.38 -5.26 0.31
CA CYS A 157 -1.25 -4.33 0.31
C CYS A 157 -0.52 -4.37 -1.02
N CYS A 158 -0.06 -3.20 -1.50
CA CYS A 158 0.74 -3.09 -2.71
C CYS A 158 1.93 -2.14 -2.52
N VAL A 159 3.06 -2.51 -3.09
CA VAL A 159 4.29 -1.72 -3.08
C VAL A 159 4.86 -1.67 -4.48
N ALA A 160 5.20 -0.47 -4.94
CA ALA A 160 6.04 -0.25 -6.10
C ALA A 160 7.48 0.02 -5.65
N ALA A 161 8.45 -0.55 -6.32
CA ALA A 161 9.86 -0.29 -6.07
C ALA A 161 10.60 0.11 -7.35
N ALA A 162 11.74 0.79 -7.17
CA ALA A 162 12.62 1.17 -8.27
C ALA A 162 13.01 -0.07 -9.11
N GLY A 163 13.21 0.15 -10.42
CA GLY A 163 13.52 -0.94 -11.35
C GLY A 163 12.30 -1.72 -11.85
N GLY A 164 11.08 -1.18 -11.66
CA GLY A 164 9.85 -1.80 -12.15
C GLY A 164 9.37 -2.99 -11.29
N ILE A 165 9.85 -3.11 -10.06
CA ILE A 165 9.45 -4.20 -9.17
C ILE A 165 8.14 -3.84 -8.48
N GLY A 166 7.15 -4.71 -8.58
CA GLY A 166 5.88 -4.61 -7.85
C GLY A 166 5.67 -5.80 -6.93
N SER A 167 5.17 -5.54 -5.73
CA SER A 167 4.81 -6.58 -4.77
C SER A 167 3.40 -6.35 -4.25
N SER A 168 2.65 -7.43 -4.06
CA SER A 168 1.32 -7.38 -3.46
C SER A 168 1.07 -8.59 -2.57
N ILE A 169 0.34 -8.37 -1.48
CA ILE A 169 -0.16 -9.44 -0.61
C ILE A 169 -1.66 -9.29 -0.40
N LEU A 170 -2.33 -10.43 -0.28
CA LEU A 170 -3.73 -10.55 0.04
C LEU A 170 -3.86 -11.19 1.42
N VAL A 171 -4.61 -10.54 2.30
CA VAL A 171 -4.89 -11.05 3.64
C VAL A 171 -6.39 -11.10 3.90
N GLU A 172 -6.78 -12.07 4.69
CA GLU A 172 -8.15 -12.29 5.13
C GLU A 172 -8.24 -12.09 6.64
N LYS A 173 -9.15 -11.25 7.10
CA LYS A 173 -9.43 -11.08 8.53
C LYS A 173 -10.09 -12.34 9.07
N VAL A 174 -9.56 -12.88 10.15
CA VAL A 174 -10.17 -14.02 10.83
C VAL A 174 -11.34 -13.51 11.66
N MET A 175 -12.55 -14.00 11.34
CA MET A 175 -13.74 -13.69 12.13
C MET A 175 -13.62 -14.28 13.53
N LYS A 176 -13.98 -13.49 14.53
CA LYS A 176 -13.96 -13.90 15.95
C LYS A 176 -15.07 -14.85 16.30
#